data_9b48c660722af6dfe81ea56d9f07e04f
#
_entry.id   9b48c660722af6dfe81ea56d9f07e04f
#
_cell.length_a   1.000
_cell.length_b   1.000
_cell.length_c   1.000
_cell.angle_alpha   90.00
_cell.angle_beta   90.00
_cell.angle_gamma   90.00
#
_symmetry.space_group_name_H-M   'P 1'
#
loop_
_entity.id
_entity.type
_entity.pdbx_description
1 polymer ?
#
loop_
_entity_poly.entity_id
_entity_poly.type
_entity_poly.pdbx_seq_one_letter_code
_entity_poly.pdbx_strand_id
1 'polypeptide(L)'
;MLFPNWAAETLLAAAFVLWLLLVIAYIIKIRFFRPEFLQDLQDLVQCCFISAIPITTMLAGLAALPYQTLSAKGLILLGTAGQLAFAMYRAGGLWRGVHTLDATTPIVYLPTVATNFVSATAMAALGLSDYAWLFLGAGLFSWLSLEAAILNRLRTGTPVNAPVRGIVGIQLAPAFVGCGAYFSVSGGHIDTFSLLLIGYGCLQFLLLLRLLPWMLGQ
;
A
#
# COMPACT_ATOMS: atom_id res chain seq x y z
N MET A 1 28.15 1.25 2.36
CA MET A 1 27.13 0.18 2.40
C MET A 1 27.08 -0.37 3.81
N LEU A 2 25.91 -0.32 4.49
CA LEU A 2 25.74 -0.74 5.89
C LEU A 2 25.63 -2.27 6.06
N PHE A 3 25.37 -3.02 4.99
CA PHE A 3 25.23 -4.48 5.00
C PHE A 3 26.05 -5.14 3.89
N PRO A 4 26.57 -6.35 4.10
CA PRO A 4 27.22 -7.14 3.05
C PRO A 4 26.24 -7.45 1.93
N ASN A 5 26.66 -7.41 0.67
CA ASN A 5 25.82 -7.67 -0.50
C ASN A 5 25.08 -9.02 -0.42
N TRP A 6 25.73 -10.07 0.12
CA TRP A 6 25.12 -11.38 0.27
C TRP A 6 23.89 -11.39 1.21
N ALA A 7 23.88 -10.53 2.24
CA ALA A 7 22.74 -10.44 3.15
C ALA A 7 21.52 -9.80 2.47
N ALA A 8 21.75 -8.76 1.68
CA ALA A 8 20.69 -8.11 0.88
C ALA A 8 20.12 -9.08 -0.17
N GLU A 9 20.97 -9.81 -0.87
CA GLU A 9 20.55 -10.80 -1.88
C GLU A 9 19.77 -11.97 -1.25
N THR A 10 20.21 -12.46 -0.10
CA THR A 10 19.51 -13.53 0.63
C THR A 10 18.12 -13.11 1.07
N LEU A 11 17.98 -11.90 1.64
CA LEU A 11 16.69 -11.34 2.03
C LEU A 11 15.77 -11.13 0.82
N LEU A 12 16.32 -10.65 -0.29
CA LEU A 12 15.59 -10.46 -1.53
C LEU A 12 15.07 -11.78 -2.11
N ALA A 13 15.92 -12.81 -2.15
CA ALA A 13 15.56 -14.14 -2.59
C ALA A 13 14.46 -14.75 -1.69
N ALA A 14 14.61 -14.63 -0.37
CA ALA A 14 13.61 -15.11 0.59
C ALA A 14 12.27 -14.38 0.40
N ALA A 15 12.28 -13.05 0.21
CA ALA A 15 11.09 -12.27 -0.05
C ALA A 15 10.40 -12.68 -1.35
N PHE A 16 11.17 -12.95 -2.41
CA PHE A 16 10.65 -13.40 -3.69
C PHE A 16 10.01 -14.80 -3.59
N VAL A 17 10.65 -15.73 -2.90
CA VAL A 17 10.09 -17.07 -2.66
C VAL A 17 8.79 -16.97 -1.85
N LEU A 18 8.78 -16.18 -0.78
CA LEU A 18 7.57 -15.96 0.03
C LEU A 18 6.45 -15.35 -0.81
N TRP A 19 6.75 -14.32 -1.61
CA TRP A 19 5.76 -13.73 -2.52
C TRP A 19 5.17 -14.76 -3.47
N LEU A 20 6.01 -15.59 -4.10
CA LEU A 20 5.56 -16.61 -5.04
C LEU A 20 4.64 -17.64 -4.35
N LEU A 21 5.02 -18.11 -3.16
CA LEU A 21 4.21 -19.04 -2.37
C LEU A 21 2.84 -18.45 -2.01
N LEU A 22 2.81 -17.18 -1.59
CA LEU A 22 1.56 -16.49 -1.24
C LEU A 22 0.67 -16.28 -2.48
N VAL A 23 1.24 -15.91 -3.62
CA VAL A 23 0.50 -15.76 -4.88
C VAL A 23 -0.09 -17.10 -5.32
N ILE A 24 0.69 -18.18 -5.27
CA ILE A 24 0.20 -19.54 -5.60
C ILE A 24 -0.92 -19.95 -4.64
N ALA A 25 -0.73 -19.77 -3.32
CA ALA A 25 -1.75 -20.07 -2.32
C ALA A 25 -3.05 -19.29 -2.58
N TYR A 26 -2.95 -18.03 -2.98
CA TYR A 26 -4.11 -17.20 -3.29
C TYR A 26 -4.80 -17.62 -4.60
N ILE A 27 -4.05 -18.03 -5.63
CA ILE A 27 -4.62 -18.62 -6.87
C ILE A 27 -5.37 -19.92 -6.53
N ILE A 28 -4.80 -20.76 -5.65
CA ILE A 28 -5.47 -21.99 -5.18
C ILE A 28 -6.77 -21.62 -4.46
N LYS A 29 -6.76 -20.59 -3.59
CA LYS A 29 -7.98 -20.11 -2.93
C LYS A 29 -9.04 -19.68 -3.93
N ILE A 30 -8.69 -18.88 -4.94
CA ILE A 30 -9.62 -18.43 -5.97
C ILE A 30 -10.20 -19.63 -6.75
N ARG A 31 -9.38 -20.67 -7.02
CA ARG A 31 -9.77 -21.78 -7.88
C ARG A 31 -10.59 -22.86 -7.15
N PHE A 32 -10.24 -23.16 -5.91
CA PHE A 32 -10.79 -24.28 -5.16
C PHE A 32 -11.67 -23.88 -3.97
N PHE A 33 -11.52 -22.64 -3.46
CA PHE A 33 -12.27 -22.10 -2.32
C PHE A 33 -13.00 -20.82 -2.72
N ARG A 34 -13.76 -20.92 -3.82
CA ARG A 34 -14.44 -19.76 -4.40
C ARG A 34 -15.44 -19.08 -3.47
N PRO A 35 -16.23 -19.78 -2.63
CA PRO A 35 -17.13 -19.14 -1.68
C PRO A 35 -16.40 -18.25 -0.69
N GLU A 36 -15.28 -18.72 -0.11
CA GLU A 36 -14.46 -17.99 0.83
C GLU A 36 -13.80 -16.77 0.19
N PHE A 37 -13.35 -16.89 -1.06
CA PHE A 37 -12.84 -15.77 -1.83
C PHE A 37 -13.90 -14.70 -2.08
N LEU A 38 -15.13 -15.09 -2.43
CA LEU A 38 -16.24 -14.14 -2.61
C LEU A 38 -16.63 -13.46 -1.29
N GLN A 39 -16.55 -14.18 -0.19
CA GLN A 39 -16.73 -13.62 1.14
C GLN A 39 -15.68 -12.56 1.48
N ASP A 40 -14.38 -12.82 1.19
CA ASP A 40 -13.32 -11.82 1.35
C ASP A 40 -13.59 -10.55 0.52
N LEU A 41 -14.10 -10.70 -0.71
CA LEU A 41 -14.43 -9.56 -1.57
C LEU A 41 -15.59 -8.71 -1.02
N GLN A 42 -16.51 -9.33 -0.28
CA GLN A 42 -17.67 -8.65 0.31
C GLN A 42 -17.33 -8.02 1.67
N ASP A 43 -16.34 -8.56 2.39
CA ASP A 43 -15.89 -8.00 3.66
C ASP A 43 -15.17 -6.66 3.44
N LEU A 44 -15.57 -5.63 4.21
CA LEU A 44 -15.09 -4.27 4.03
C LEU A 44 -13.61 -4.08 4.38
N VAL A 45 -13.07 -4.91 5.25
CA VAL A 45 -11.67 -4.87 5.72
C VAL A 45 -10.81 -5.83 4.92
N GLN A 46 -11.25 -7.11 4.81
CA GLN A 46 -10.49 -8.15 4.10
C GLN A 46 -10.31 -7.82 2.62
N CYS A 47 -11.33 -7.24 1.98
CA CYS A 47 -11.24 -6.78 0.61
C CYS A 47 -10.05 -5.84 0.37
N CYS A 48 -9.75 -4.93 1.31
CA CYS A 48 -8.63 -4.01 1.16
C CYS A 48 -7.27 -4.72 1.10
N PHE A 49 -7.10 -5.85 1.78
CA PHE A 49 -5.87 -6.64 1.74
C PHE A 49 -5.61 -7.31 0.39
N ILE A 50 -6.64 -7.50 -0.44
CA ILE A 50 -6.48 -8.06 -1.79
C ILE A 50 -5.58 -7.15 -2.65
N SER A 51 -5.59 -5.84 -2.40
CA SER A 51 -4.69 -4.89 -3.07
C SER A 51 -3.20 -5.12 -2.76
N ALA A 52 -2.88 -5.89 -1.72
CA ALA A 52 -1.50 -6.29 -1.45
C ALA A 52 -0.92 -7.19 -2.56
N ILE A 53 -1.76 -7.94 -3.29
CA ILE A 53 -1.31 -8.80 -4.40
C ILE A 53 -0.66 -7.97 -5.51
N PRO A 54 -1.33 -6.98 -6.12
CA PRO A 54 -0.71 -6.14 -7.13
C PRO A 54 0.46 -5.31 -6.58
N ILE A 55 0.39 -4.82 -5.32
CA ILE A 55 1.50 -4.10 -4.67
C ILE A 55 2.75 -4.99 -4.63
N THR A 56 2.64 -6.18 -4.05
CA THR A 56 3.78 -7.10 -3.89
C THR A 56 4.29 -7.61 -5.23
N THR A 57 3.42 -7.74 -6.24
CA THR A 57 3.81 -8.10 -7.60
C THR A 57 4.67 -7.00 -8.24
N MET A 58 4.31 -5.71 -8.07
CA MET A 58 5.15 -4.60 -8.51
C MET A 58 6.48 -4.55 -7.76
N LEU A 59 6.46 -4.77 -6.44
CA LEU A 59 7.69 -4.81 -5.62
C LEU A 59 8.61 -5.97 -6.04
N ALA A 60 8.06 -7.16 -6.33
CA ALA A 60 8.83 -8.27 -6.88
C ALA A 60 9.43 -7.91 -8.24
N GLY A 61 8.69 -7.20 -9.09
CA GLY A 61 9.20 -6.67 -10.36
C GLY A 61 10.34 -5.68 -10.16
N LEU A 62 10.19 -4.71 -9.23
CA LEU A 62 11.25 -3.76 -8.89
C LEU A 62 12.52 -4.47 -8.38
N ALA A 63 12.34 -5.48 -7.53
CA ALA A 63 13.42 -6.29 -7.00
C ALA A 63 14.14 -7.11 -8.08
N ALA A 64 13.41 -7.60 -9.08
CA ALA A 64 13.96 -8.36 -10.20
C ALA A 64 14.62 -7.49 -11.28
N LEU A 65 14.38 -6.18 -11.30
CA LEU A 65 14.79 -5.27 -12.37
C LEU A 65 16.30 -5.28 -12.65
N PRO A 66 17.22 -5.32 -11.63
CA PRO A 66 18.65 -5.39 -11.86
C PRO A 66 19.13 -6.71 -12.46
N TYR A 67 18.35 -7.79 -12.32
CA TYR A 67 18.75 -9.14 -12.73
C TYR A 67 18.16 -9.55 -14.07
N GLN A 68 16.86 -9.27 -14.28
CA GLN A 68 16.15 -9.68 -15.49
C GLN A 68 15.08 -8.66 -15.89
N THR A 69 15.46 -7.78 -16.81
CA THR A 69 14.64 -6.62 -17.19
C THR A 69 13.29 -7.00 -17.82
N LEU A 70 13.21 -8.05 -18.62
CA LEU A 70 11.98 -8.39 -19.35
C LEU A 70 10.88 -8.90 -18.41
N SER A 71 11.19 -9.87 -17.54
CA SER A 71 10.23 -10.38 -16.56
C SER A 71 9.88 -9.33 -15.51
N ALA A 72 10.86 -8.51 -15.10
CA ALA A 72 10.63 -7.40 -14.18
C ALA A 72 9.61 -6.41 -14.74
N LYS A 73 9.76 -5.97 -15.99
CA LYS A 73 8.78 -5.12 -16.67
C LYS A 73 7.41 -5.79 -16.74
N GLY A 74 7.37 -7.08 -17.05
CA GLY A 74 6.12 -7.86 -17.07
C GLY A 74 5.40 -7.85 -15.72
N LEU A 75 6.13 -8.10 -14.61
CA LEU A 75 5.58 -8.07 -13.26
C LEU A 75 5.08 -6.67 -12.87
N ILE A 76 5.86 -5.63 -13.18
CA ILE A 76 5.47 -4.24 -12.88
C ILE A 76 4.18 -3.88 -13.63
N LEU A 77 4.11 -4.14 -14.93
CA LEU A 77 2.93 -3.83 -15.73
C LEU A 77 1.70 -4.65 -15.31
N LEU A 78 1.88 -5.94 -15.00
CA LEU A 78 0.82 -6.81 -14.49
C LEU A 78 0.30 -6.31 -13.15
N GLY A 79 1.20 -5.97 -12.22
CA GLY A 79 0.82 -5.40 -10.93
C GLY A 79 0.10 -4.06 -11.08
N THR A 80 0.60 -3.17 -11.96
CA THR A 80 -0.06 -1.88 -12.24
C THR A 80 -1.45 -2.06 -12.85
N ALA A 81 -1.63 -2.95 -13.80
CA ALA A 81 -2.94 -3.25 -14.37
C ALA A 81 -3.89 -3.85 -13.31
N GLY A 82 -3.37 -4.78 -12.51
CA GLY A 82 -4.12 -5.41 -11.41
C GLY A 82 -4.58 -4.42 -10.35
N GLN A 83 -3.71 -3.47 -9.96
CA GLN A 83 -4.07 -2.43 -8.99
C GLN A 83 -5.15 -1.49 -9.55
N LEU A 84 -5.05 -1.06 -10.80
CA LEU A 84 -6.07 -0.21 -11.42
C LEU A 84 -7.42 -0.92 -11.50
N ALA A 85 -7.44 -2.18 -11.94
CA ALA A 85 -8.66 -2.98 -12.00
C ALA A 85 -9.28 -3.14 -10.60
N PHE A 86 -8.46 -3.41 -9.59
CA PHE A 86 -8.95 -3.56 -8.22
C PHE A 86 -9.40 -2.23 -7.61
N ALA A 87 -8.67 -1.14 -7.85
CA ALA A 87 -9.06 0.21 -7.40
C ALA A 87 -10.41 0.63 -8.02
N MET A 88 -10.62 0.38 -9.32
CA MET A 88 -11.91 0.62 -9.99
C MET A 88 -13.04 -0.19 -9.34
N TYR A 89 -12.80 -1.48 -9.08
CA TYR A 89 -13.78 -2.35 -8.44
C TYR A 89 -14.11 -1.86 -7.01
N ARG A 90 -13.09 -1.64 -6.19
CA ARG A 90 -13.27 -1.32 -4.76
C ARG A 90 -13.69 0.12 -4.53
N ALA A 91 -12.95 1.10 -5.07
CA ALA A 91 -13.27 2.52 -4.87
C ALA A 91 -14.55 2.92 -5.60
N GLY A 92 -14.76 2.45 -6.82
CA GLY A 92 -16.02 2.67 -7.54
C GLY A 92 -17.23 2.07 -6.81
N GLY A 93 -17.05 0.93 -6.13
CA GLY A 93 -18.06 0.34 -5.26
C GLY A 93 -18.39 1.21 -4.04
N LEU A 94 -17.37 1.81 -3.43
CA LEU A 94 -17.53 2.68 -2.24
C LEU A 94 -18.37 3.95 -2.54
N TRP A 95 -18.24 4.53 -3.73
CA TRP A 95 -18.99 5.72 -4.14
C TRP A 95 -20.50 5.51 -4.26
N ARG A 96 -20.93 4.26 -4.19
CA ARG A 96 -22.37 3.90 -4.16
C ARG A 96 -23.01 4.02 -2.78
N GLY A 97 -22.28 4.49 -1.78
CA GLY A 97 -22.80 4.70 -0.42
C GLY A 97 -23.01 3.42 0.40
N VAL A 98 -22.40 2.31 0.00
CA VAL A 98 -22.49 1.01 0.71
C VAL A 98 -21.47 0.85 1.85
N HIS A 99 -20.56 1.81 2.00
CA HIS A 99 -19.51 1.79 3.03
C HIS A 99 -20.00 2.41 4.32
N THR A 100 -19.83 1.71 5.44
CA THR A 100 -20.20 2.24 6.75
C THR A 100 -19.07 3.11 7.33
N LEU A 101 -19.41 4.11 8.15
CA LEU A 101 -18.43 4.95 8.81
C LEU A 101 -17.45 4.12 9.65
N ASP A 102 -17.92 3.09 10.34
CA ASP A 102 -17.10 2.23 11.19
C ASP A 102 -16.05 1.43 10.42
N ALA A 103 -16.31 1.11 9.17
CA ALA A 103 -15.33 0.45 8.29
C ALA A 103 -14.29 1.40 7.69
N THR A 104 -14.44 2.73 7.88
CA THR A 104 -13.49 3.75 7.42
C THR A 104 -12.29 3.79 8.35
N THR A 105 -11.42 2.80 8.25
CA THR A 105 -10.18 2.66 9.03
C THR A 105 -8.96 2.88 8.11
N PRO A 106 -7.74 3.05 8.65
CA PRO A 106 -6.54 3.24 7.83
C PRO A 106 -6.28 2.15 6.77
N ILE A 107 -6.92 0.98 6.88
CA ILE A 107 -6.81 -0.08 5.87
C ILE A 107 -7.32 0.35 4.48
N VAL A 108 -8.24 1.32 4.41
CA VAL A 108 -8.78 1.81 3.13
C VAL A 108 -7.77 2.60 2.29
N TYR A 109 -6.57 2.91 2.85
CA TYR A 109 -5.46 3.45 2.05
C TYR A 109 -4.89 2.43 1.06
N LEU A 110 -4.98 1.13 1.35
CA LEU A 110 -4.32 0.12 0.53
C LEU A 110 -4.77 0.16 -0.94
N PRO A 111 -6.08 0.16 -1.28
CA PRO A 111 -6.53 0.08 -2.68
C PRO A 111 -6.21 1.29 -3.54
N THR A 112 -6.08 2.49 -2.98
CA THR A 112 -5.98 3.73 -3.76
C THR A 112 -4.78 4.59 -3.42
N VAL A 113 -4.24 4.50 -2.22
CA VAL A 113 -3.08 5.30 -1.80
C VAL A 113 -1.79 4.51 -1.96
N ALA A 114 -1.65 3.40 -1.23
CA ALA A 114 -0.42 2.61 -1.26
C ALA A 114 -0.12 2.04 -2.64
N THR A 115 -1.14 1.50 -3.34
CA THR A 115 -1.00 1.00 -4.71
C THR A 115 -0.51 2.06 -5.67
N ASN A 116 -1.04 3.29 -5.60
CA ASN A 116 -0.62 4.37 -6.48
C ASN A 116 0.80 4.86 -6.17
N PHE A 117 1.22 4.95 -4.91
CA PHE A 117 2.59 5.30 -4.57
C PHE A 117 3.60 4.25 -5.05
N VAL A 118 3.27 2.96 -4.91
CA VAL A 118 4.13 1.89 -5.44
C VAL A 118 4.15 1.91 -6.97
N SER A 119 3.02 2.18 -7.64
CA SER A 119 2.98 2.36 -9.09
C SER A 119 3.84 3.55 -9.55
N ALA A 120 3.82 4.67 -8.81
CA ALA A 120 4.68 5.83 -9.09
C ALA A 120 6.16 5.45 -9.06
N THR A 121 6.59 4.77 -7.98
CA THR A 121 7.97 4.26 -7.85
C THR A 121 8.31 3.30 -8.99
N ALA A 122 7.40 2.39 -9.35
CA ALA A 122 7.63 1.40 -10.39
C ALA A 122 7.73 2.04 -11.79
N MET A 123 6.87 3.02 -12.10
CA MET A 123 6.95 3.75 -13.36
C MET A 123 8.23 4.59 -13.46
N ALA A 124 8.65 5.24 -12.36
CA ALA A 124 9.91 5.97 -12.30
C ALA A 124 11.11 5.05 -12.57
N ALA A 125 11.14 3.86 -11.98
CA ALA A 125 12.18 2.85 -12.19
C ALA A 125 12.24 2.34 -13.65
N LEU A 126 11.11 2.38 -14.37
CA LEU A 126 11.05 2.06 -15.80
C LEU A 126 11.42 3.24 -16.72
N GLY A 127 11.71 4.42 -16.16
CA GLY A 127 11.98 5.64 -16.92
C GLY A 127 10.71 6.30 -17.51
N LEU A 128 9.52 5.89 -17.05
CA LEU A 128 8.23 6.40 -17.50
C LEU A 128 7.77 7.58 -16.61
N SER A 129 8.50 8.70 -16.69
CA SER A 129 8.36 9.84 -15.78
C SER A 129 6.94 10.41 -15.72
N ASP A 130 6.29 10.61 -16.86
CA ASP A 130 4.94 11.21 -16.89
C ASP A 130 3.92 10.32 -16.17
N TYR A 131 3.97 9.02 -16.39
CA TYR A 131 3.11 8.05 -15.69
C TYR A 131 3.43 7.99 -14.20
N ALA A 132 4.71 8.11 -13.82
CA ALA A 132 5.11 8.15 -12.42
C ALA A 132 4.49 9.35 -11.69
N TRP A 133 4.49 10.54 -12.31
CA TRP A 133 3.81 11.72 -11.77
C TRP A 133 2.29 11.56 -11.70
N LEU A 134 1.65 10.94 -12.70
CA LEU A 134 0.20 10.66 -12.67
C LEU A 134 -0.17 9.77 -11.48
N PHE A 135 0.57 8.68 -11.25
CA PHE A 135 0.33 7.80 -10.11
C PHE A 135 0.64 8.46 -8.78
N LEU A 136 1.71 9.25 -8.69
CA LEU A 136 2.02 10.02 -7.47
C LEU A 136 0.87 10.97 -7.12
N GLY A 137 0.37 11.71 -8.10
CA GLY A 137 -0.76 12.62 -7.93
C GLY A 137 -2.02 11.88 -7.51
N ALA A 138 -2.36 10.77 -8.16
CA ALA A 138 -3.50 9.93 -7.79
C ALA A 138 -3.39 9.42 -6.35
N GLY A 139 -2.21 8.95 -5.93
CA GLY A 139 -1.96 8.51 -4.56
C GLY A 139 -2.09 9.65 -3.55
N LEU A 140 -1.50 10.81 -3.83
CA LEU A 140 -1.50 11.96 -2.95
C LEU A 140 -2.91 12.53 -2.73
N PHE A 141 -3.67 12.76 -3.79
CA PHE A 141 -5.03 13.29 -3.68
C PHE A 141 -5.99 12.27 -3.06
N SER A 142 -5.83 10.97 -3.34
CA SER A 142 -6.58 9.92 -2.65
C SER A 142 -6.27 9.90 -1.14
N TRP A 143 -4.99 10.06 -0.77
CA TRP A 143 -4.60 10.14 0.63
C TRP A 143 -5.24 11.32 1.33
N LEU A 144 -5.07 12.53 0.80
CA LEU A 144 -5.61 13.75 1.43
C LEU A 144 -7.14 13.67 1.61
N SER A 145 -7.86 13.11 0.65
CA SER A 145 -9.32 12.94 0.76
C SER A 145 -9.72 11.90 1.82
N LEU A 146 -9.01 10.79 1.90
CA LEU A 146 -9.28 9.73 2.87
C LEU A 146 -8.78 10.08 4.27
N GLU A 147 -7.68 10.83 4.40
CA GLU A 147 -7.11 11.25 5.67
C GLU A 147 -8.15 11.94 6.55
N ALA A 148 -8.87 12.92 6.00
CA ALA A 148 -9.90 13.63 6.73
C ALA A 148 -11.04 12.70 7.21
N ALA A 149 -11.48 11.78 6.37
CA ALA A 149 -12.52 10.82 6.69
C ALA A 149 -12.08 9.83 7.78
N ILE A 150 -10.87 9.30 7.69
CA ILE A 150 -10.32 8.35 8.65
C ILE A 150 -10.08 9.02 10.00
N LEU A 151 -9.47 10.21 10.02
CA LEU A 151 -9.24 10.94 11.26
C LEU A 151 -10.57 11.33 11.94
N ASN A 152 -11.58 11.73 11.15
CA ASN A 152 -12.91 11.98 11.69
C ASN A 152 -13.50 10.71 12.34
N ARG A 153 -13.43 9.58 11.64
CA ARG A 153 -13.90 8.29 12.17
C ARG A 153 -13.16 7.87 13.45
N LEU A 154 -11.81 8.00 13.47
CA LEU A 154 -11.03 7.62 14.66
C LEU A 154 -11.32 8.52 15.88
N ARG A 155 -11.72 9.77 15.65
CA ARG A 155 -12.03 10.75 16.70
C ARG A 155 -13.45 10.68 17.22
N THR A 156 -14.42 10.35 16.37
CA THR A 156 -15.86 10.49 16.68
C THR A 156 -16.64 9.19 16.56
N GLY A 157 -16.07 8.16 15.92
CA GLY A 157 -16.71 6.86 15.74
C GLY A 157 -16.58 5.93 16.95
N THR A 158 -17.13 4.72 16.81
CA THR A 158 -16.99 3.68 17.83
C THR A 158 -15.51 3.31 18.03
N PRO A 159 -15.05 3.03 19.28
CA PRO A 159 -13.69 2.60 19.53
C PRO A 159 -13.30 1.37 18.70
N VAL A 160 -12.10 1.36 18.19
CA VAL A 160 -11.57 0.20 17.42
C VAL A 160 -11.43 -0.99 18.35
N ASN A 161 -12.00 -2.13 17.95
CA ASN A 161 -11.97 -3.38 18.71
C ASN A 161 -10.52 -3.83 18.99
N ALA A 162 -10.27 -4.35 20.19
CA ALA A 162 -8.93 -4.71 20.66
C ALA A 162 -8.12 -5.58 19.67
N PRO A 163 -8.68 -6.65 19.05
CA PRO A 163 -7.92 -7.51 18.13
C PRO A 163 -7.42 -6.80 16.87
N VAL A 164 -8.05 -5.68 16.48
CA VAL A 164 -7.73 -4.96 15.22
C VAL A 164 -7.14 -3.57 15.44
N ARG A 165 -6.82 -3.19 16.67
CA ARG A 165 -6.21 -1.88 16.99
C ARG A 165 -4.91 -1.63 16.23
N GLY A 166 -4.15 -2.68 15.92
CA GLY A 166 -2.92 -2.58 15.11
C GLY A 166 -3.12 -1.93 13.74
N ILE A 167 -4.34 -1.97 13.18
CA ILE A 167 -4.68 -1.31 11.91
C ILE A 167 -4.44 0.22 11.97
N VAL A 168 -4.56 0.83 13.15
CA VAL A 168 -4.30 2.28 13.33
C VAL A 168 -2.84 2.63 13.00
N GLY A 169 -1.92 1.68 13.16
CA GLY A 169 -0.51 1.86 12.76
C GLY A 169 -0.30 2.12 11.27
N ILE A 170 -1.24 1.70 10.41
CA ILE A 170 -1.21 1.97 8.96
C ILE A 170 -1.28 3.48 8.68
N GLN A 171 -1.79 4.29 9.62
CA GLN A 171 -1.85 5.76 9.49
C GLN A 171 -0.47 6.39 9.20
N LEU A 172 0.60 5.74 9.65
CA LEU A 172 1.97 6.19 9.39
C LEU A 172 2.42 6.02 7.94
N ALA A 173 1.88 5.01 7.25
CA ALA A 173 2.39 4.57 5.96
C ALA A 173 2.30 5.63 4.84
N PRO A 174 1.17 6.36 4.64
CA PRO A 174 1.02 7.26 3.50
C PRO A 174 2.10 8.34 3.41
N ALA A 175 2.48 8.95 4.53
CA ALA A 175 3.47 10.02 4.57
C ALA A 175 4.86 9.53 4.12
N PHE A 176 5.32 8.41 4.66
CA PHE A 176 6.66 7.88 4.35
C PHE A 176 6.70 7.14 3.02
N VAL A 177 5.68 6.36 2.69
CA VAL A 177 5.59 5.69 1.38
C VAL A 177 5.43 6.72 0.25
N GLY A 178 4.61 7.76 0.48
CA GLY A 178 4.46 8.88 -0.45
C GLY A 178 5.75 9.67 -0.62
N CYS A 179 6.51 9.89 0.45
CA CYS A 179 7.82 10.52 0.38
C CYS A 179 8.82 9.66 -0.44
N GLY A 180 8.85 8.35 -0.22
CA GLY A 180 9.68 7.42 -1.01
C GLY A 180 9.31 7.41 -2.50
N ALA A 181 8.00 7.43 -2.80
CA ALA A 181 7.51 7.56 -4.17
C ALA A 181 7.92 8.89 -4.78
N TYR A 182 7.77 9.99 -4.04
CA TYR A 182 8.20 11.31 -4.47
C TYR A 182 9.71 11.35 -4.80
N PHE A 183 10.58 10.80 -3.94
CA PHE A 183 12.00 10.69 -4.23
C PHE A 183 12.29 9.92 -5.51
N SER A 184 11.56 8.82 -5.75
CA SER A 184 11.74 8.04 -6.98
C SER A 184 11.37 8.84 -8.24
N VAL A 185 10.37 9.70 -8.15
CA VAL A 185 9.85 10.50 -9.28
C VAL A 185 10.64 11.79 -9.49
N SER A 186 11.10 12.44 -8.40
CA SER A 186 11.79 13.74 -8.43
C SER A 186 13.32 13.65 -8.58
N GLY A 187 13.87 12.46 -8.66
CA GLY A 187 15.33 12.25 -8.78
C GLY A 187 16.09 12.20 -7.45
N GLY A 188 15.40 12.04 -6.32
CA GLY A 188 16.02 11.74 -5.02
C GLY A 188 16.54 12.93 -4.25
N HIS A 189 16.22 14.16 -4.66
CA HIS A 189 16.64 15.36 -3.96
C HIS A 189 15.71 15.71 -2.80
N ILE A 190 16.30 16.08 -1.66
CA ILE A 190 15.55 16.63 -0.53
C ILE A 190 15.18 18.08 -0.86
N ASP A 191 13.88 18.33 -0.95
CA ASP A 191 13.32 19.65 -1.20
C ASP A 191 12.20 19.99 -0.19
N THR A 192 11.57 21.14 -0.35
CA THR A 192 10.51 21.60 0.54
C THR A 192 9.35 20.62 0.60
N PHE A 193 8.97 19.98 -0.52
CA PHE A 193 7.84 19.06 -0.53
C PHE A 193 8.15 17.75 0.22
N SER A 194 9.34 17.20 0.02
CA SER A 194 9.79 16.02 0.77
C SER A 194 9.86 16.29 2.27
N LEU A 195 10.31 17.49 2.67
CA LEU A 195 10.35 17.90 4.10
C LEU A 195 8.95 18.03 4.69
N LEU A 196 7.94 18.51 3.93
CA LEU A 196 6.55 18.54 4.38
C LEU A 196 6.00 17.12 4.65
N LEU A 197 6.26 16.17 3.75
CA LEU A 197 5.85 14.78 3.92
C LEU A 197 6.52 14.11 5.12
N ILE A 198 7.84 14.31 5.28
CA ILE A 198 8.60 13.79 6.42
C ILE A 198 8.08 14.42 7.72
N GLY A 199 7.86 15.73 7.74
CA GLY A 199 7.36 16.44 8.93
C GLY A 199 5.99 15.90 9.37
N TYR A 200 5.07 15.69 8.44
CA TYR A 200 3.79 15.06 8.74
C TYR A 200 3.95 13.62 9.22
N GLY A 201 4.81 12.83 8.58
CA GLY A 201 5.12 11.46 9.00
C GLY A 201 5.70 11.40 10.42
N CYS A 202 6.61 12.31 10.77
CA CYS A 202 7.16 12.41 12.13
C CYS A 202 6.08 12.75 13.16
N LEU A 203 5.15 13.66 12.84
CA LEU A 203 4.00 13.95 13.70
C LEU A 203 3.14 12.71 13.92
N GLN A 204 2.78 12.00 12.86
CA GLN A 204 2.00 10.76 12.95
C GLN A 204 2.73 9.68 13.76
N PHE A 205 4.05 9.57 13.61
CA PHE A 205 4.87 8.66 14.39
C PHE A 205 4.79 8.97 15.89
N LEU A 206 4.92 10.24 16.29
CA LEU A 206 4.79 10.65 17.69
C LEU A 206 3.41 10.36 18.28
N LEU A 207 2.35 10.58 17.48
CA LEU A 207 0.97 10.25 17.88
C LEU A 207 0.80 8.74 18.09
N LEU A 208 1.34 7.92 17.20
CA LEU A 208 1.30 6.46 17.31
C LEU A 208 2.12 5.94 18.49
N LEU A 209 3.27 6.53 18.80
CA LEU A 209 4.04 6.19 20.00
C LEU A 209 3.21 6.37 21.27
N ARG A 210 2.44 7.47 21.36
CA ARG A 210 1.54 7.70 22.49
C ARG A 210 0.41 6.66 22.54
N LEU A 211 -0.07 6.17 21.39
CA LEU A 211 -1.14 5.18 21.30
C LEU A 211 -0.66 3.73 21.50
N LEU A 212 0.66 3.50 21.48
CA LEU A 212 1.24 2.16 21.52
C LEU A 212 0.75 1.31 22.71
N PRO A 213 0.66 1.81 23.97
CA PRO A 213 0.12 1.01 25.08
C PRO A 213 -1.31 0.58 24.83
N TRP A 214 -2.17 1.48 24.33
CA TRP A 214 -3.55 1.16 23.99
C TRP A 214 -3.65 0.15 22.83
N MET A 215 -2.77 0.23 21.84
CA MET A 215 -2.72 -0.74 20.72
C MET A 215 -2.31 -2.14 21.20
N LEU A 216 -1.44 -2.22 22.21
CA LEU A 216 -0.98 -3.47 22.82
C LEU A 216 -1.93 -4.01 23.91
N GLY A 217 -3.04 -3.32 24.18
CA GLY A 217 -4.04 -3.77 25.16
C GLY A 217 -3.66 -3.50 26.62
N GLN A 218 -2.73 -2.56 26.85
CA GLN A 218 -2.31 -2.10 28.18
C GLN A 218 -3.07 -0.86 28.62
#